data_0286531e05d509aaaeb725441e45796b
#
_entry.id   0286531e05d509aaaeb725441e45796b
#
_cell.length_a   1.000
_cell.length_b   1.000
_cell.length_c   1.000
_cell.angle_alpha   90.00
_cell.angle_beta   90.00
_cell.angle_gamma   90.00
#
_symmetry.space_group_name_H-M   'P 1'
#
loop_
_entity.id
_entity.type
_entity.pdbx_description
1 polymer ?
#
loop_
_entity_poly.entity_id
_entity_poly.type
_entity_poly.pdbx_seq_one_letter_code
_entity_poly.pdbx_strand_id
1 'polypeptide(L)'
;MKLTSFENDNENVLHSYIFSQQAKPHAAIDALFSALLPFGKPFIVQPGEEFSLYTEQSTRIVLLESGIFSICRSDRGLNVLSVFAPSLAGLIDSYGVTYDVPTRPEHFLIAETECRGRAVSLADFIKVTDECNLWHDVARFLAYRLMVMNVRDRELVGVDSYLKVRALLIEIAAYNDEDR
;
A
#
# COMPACT_ATOMS: atom_id res chain seq x y z
N MET A 1 -7.92 41.84 4.83
CA MET A 1 -7.89 40.60 4.07
C MET A 1 -6.90 39.70 4.77
N LYS A 2 -7.41 38.64 5.43
CA LYS A 2 -6.64 37.90 6.45
C LYS A 2 -5.73 36.86 5.79
N LEU A 3 -4.41 36.97 5.99
CA LEU A 3 -3.35 36.02 5.60
C LEU A 3 -3.26 34.79 6.51
N THR A 4 -4.24 34.57 7.39
CA THR A 4 -4.21 33.53 8.42
C THR A 4 -4.69 32.15 7.95
N SER A 5 -5.14 31.98 6.69
CA SER A 5 -5.58 30.68 6.18
C SER A 5 -4.46 29.81 5.57
N PHE A 6 -3.35 30.42 5.14
CA PHE A 6 -2.27 29.70 4.44
C PHE A 6 -1.34 28.90 5.35
N GLU A 7 -1.22 29.26 6.62
CA GLU A 7 -0.38 28.52 7.58
C GLU A 7 -1.05 27.21 8.05
N ASN A 8 -2.38 27.21 8.18
CA ASN A 8 -3.13 26.00 8.60
C ASN A 8 -3.14 24.89 7.54
N ASP A 9 -3.09 25.24 6.25
CA ASP A 9 -3.11 24.23 5.17
C ASP A 9 -1.74 23.52 5.04
N ASN A 10 -0.65 24.16 5.47
CA ASN A 10 0.69 23.56 5.49
C ASN A 10 0.84 22.47 6.52
N GLU A 11 0.25 22.64 7.69
CA GLU A 11 0.28 21.65 8.76
C GLU A 11 -0.52 20.40 8.39
N ASN A 12 -1.64 20.54 7.68
CA ASN A 12 -2.54 19.42 7.36
C ASN A 12 -1.93 18.40 6.38
N VAL A 13 -1.15 18.80 5.38
CA VAL A 13 -0.57 17.88 4.39
C VAL A 13 0.62 17.10 4.97
N LEU A 14 1.43 17.75 5.80
CA LEU A 14 2.50 17.08 6.54
C LEU A 14 1.92 16.11 7.58
N HIS A 15 0.76 16.42 8.13
CA HIS A 15 0.05 15.56 9.08
C HIS A 15 -0.43 14.25 8.49
N SER A 16 -0.87 14.17 7.23
CA SER A 16 -1.42 12.94 6.67
C SER A 16 -0.36 11.87 6.45
N TYR A 17 0.83 12.25 5.96
CA TYR A 17 1.93 11.31 5.79
C TYR A 17 2.46 10.81 7.15
N ILE A 18 2.81 11.73 8.05
CA ILE A 18 3.27 11.40 9.41
C ILE A 18 2.20 10.56 10.13
N PHE A 19 0.94 10.94 10.03
CA PHE A 19 -0.18 10.20 10.60
C PHE A 19 -0.29 8.79 10.02
N SER A 20 -0.14 8.61 8.70
CA SER A 20 -0.19 7.30 8.06
C SER A 20 0.90 6.38 8.57
N GLN A 21 2.12 6.88 8.79
CA GLN A 21 3.22 6.09 9.35
C GLN A 21 3.00 5.77 10.84
N GLN A 22 2.55 6.74 11.63
CA GLN A 22 2.27 6.55 13.06
C GLN A 22 1.07 5.63 13.32
N ALA A 23 0.05 5.66 12.46
CA ALA A 23 -1.13 4.81 12.56
C ALA A 23 -0.91 3.38 12.04
N LYS A 24 0.25 3.10 11.45
CA LYS A 24 0.58 1.79 10.88
C LYS A 24 0.49 0.68 11.94
N PRO A 25 -0.26 -0.41 11.70
CA PRO A 25 -0.48 -1.46 12.69
C PRO A 25 0.71 -2.42 12.73
N HIS A 26 1.88 -1.95 13.22
CA HIS A 26 3.14 -2.71 13.22
C HIS A 26 2.98 -4.10 13.81
N ALA A 27 2.33 -4.25 14.97
CA ALA A 27 2.14 -5.55 15.60
C ALA A 27 1.35 -6.55 14.72
N ALA A 28 0.35 -6.07 13.98
CA ALA A 28 -0.40 -6.92 13.05
C ALA A 28 0.44 -7.29 11.81
N ILE A 29 1.21 -6.35 11.29
CA ILE A 29 2.14 -6.60 10.18
C ILE A 29 3.22 -7.61 10.60
N ASP A 30 3.82 -7.44 11.76
CA ASP A 30 4.86 -8.35 12.27
C ASP A 30 4.32 -9.77 12.49
N ALA A 31 3.09 -9.91 13.00
CA ALA A 31 2.43 -11.21 13.16
C ALA A 31 2.21 -11.90 11.80
N LEU A 32 1.67 -11.16 10.82
CA LEU A 32 1.45 -11.66 9.46
C LEU A 32 2.78 -12.03 8.77
N PHE A 33 3.80 -11.18 8.88
CA PHE A 33 5.12 -11.47 8.31
C PHE A 33 5.74 -12.70 8.94
N SER A 34 5.77 -12.80 10.26
CA SER A 34 6.35 -13.94 10.98
C SER A 34 5.74 -15.28 10.55
N ALA A 35 4.43 -15.31 10.32
CA ALA A 35 3.74 -16.52 9.91
C ALA A 35 3.88 -16.82 8.40
N LEU A 36 3.87 -15.81 7.53
CA LEU A 36 3.77 -15.97 6.08
C LEU A 36 5.14 -16.03 5.37
N LEU A 37 6.19 -15.38 5.89
CA LEU A 37 7.51 -15.35 5.27
C LEU A 37 8.05 -16.74 4.89
N PRO A 38 7.89 -17.81 5.70
CA PRO A 38 8.39 -19.15 5.35
C PRO A 38 7.78 -19.73 4.08
N PHE A 39 6.57 -19.30 3.70
CA PHE A 39 5.82 -19.78 2.54
C PHE A 39 6.03 -18.91 1.29
N GLY A 40 6.68 -17.77 1.44
CA GLY A 40 6.87 -16.79 0.37
C GLY A 40 8.08 -17.08 -0.50
N LYS A 41 7.94 -16.93 -1.82
CA LYS A 41 9.05 -16.91 -2.78
C LYS A 41 9.70 -15.53 -2.79
N PRO A 42 11.03 -15.44 -2.57
CA PRO A 42 11.71 -14.14 -2.56
C PRO A 42 11.66 -13.47 -3.93
N PHE A 43 11.61 -12.14 -3.93
CA PHE A 43 11.76 -11.33 -5.14
C PHE A 43 12.63 -10.09 -4.86
N ILE A 44 13.20 -9.55 -5.94
CA ILE A 44 13.84 -8.23 -6.01
C ILE A 44 13.29 -7.58 -7.27
N VAL A 45 12.82 -6.33 -7.16
CA VAL A 45 12.29 -5.54 -8.26
C VAL A 45 13.02 -4.22 -8.29
N GLN A 46 13.55 -3.84 -9.46
CA GLN A 46 14.31 -2.60 -9.62
C GLN A 46 13.38 -1.39 -9.81
N PRO A 47 13.84 -0.18 -9.48
CA PRO A 47 13.05 1.03 -9.67
C PRO A 47 12.50 1.14 -11.11
N GLY A 48 11.21 1.45 -11.22
CA GLY A 48 10.48 1.57 -12.49
C GLY A 48 9.97 0.25 -13.06
N GLU A 49 10.36 -0.90 -12.51
CA GLU A 49 9.84 -2.20 -12.96
C GLU A 49 8.45 -2.49 -12.41
N GLU A 50 7.66 -3.18 -13.22
CA GLU A 50 6.33 -3.65 -12.86
C GLU A 50 6.38 -5.03 -12.20
N PHE A 51 5.58 -5.22 -11.16
CA PHE A 51 5.36 -6.49 -10.50
C PHE A 51 3.88 -6.85 -10.51
N SER A 52 3.52 -7.91 -11.23
CA SER A 52 2.14 -8.38 -11.32
C SER A 52 1.69 -9.05 -10.02
N LEU A 53 0.47 -8.75 -9.59
CA LEU A 53 -0.21 -9.46 -8.49
C LEU A 53 -0.90 -10.75 -8.97
N TYR A 54 -1.02 -10.94 -10.28
CA TYR A 54 -1.67 -12.09 -10.90
C TYR A 54 -0.65 -13.11 -11.37
N THR A 55 -1.04 -14.37 -11.32
CA THR A 55 -0.34 -15.51 -11.92
C THR A 55 -1.28 -16.18 -12.92
N GLU A 56 -0.79 -17.12 -13.69
CA GLU A 56 -1.63 -17.86 -14.66
C GLU A 56 -2.84 -18.56 -14.02
N GLN A 57 -2.78 -18.90 -12.75
CA GLN A 57 -3.78 -19.72 -12.05
C GLN A 57 -4.49 -18.99 -10.92
N SER A 58 -3.95 -17.90 -10.40
CA SER A 58 -4.46 -17.24 -9.20
C SER A 58 -3.79 -15.87 -8.98
N THR A 59 -4.00 -15.31 -7.79
CA THR A 59 -3.32 -14.12 -7.29
C THR A 59 -2.28 -14.47 -6.23
N ARG A 60 -1.45 -13.50 -5.87
CA ARG A 60 -0.45 -13.60 -4.81
C ARG A 60 -0.52 -12.41 -3.87
N ILE A 61 -0.19 -12.68 -2.61
CA ILE A 61 0.01 -11.66 -1.60
C ILE A 61 1.49 -11.31 -1.56
N VAL A 62 1.79 -10.03 -1.62
CA VAL A 62 3.15 -9.50 -1.54
C VAL A 62 3.43 -9.05 -0.12
N LEU A 63 4.48 -9.59 0.48
CA LEU A 63 5.08 -9.13 1.73
C LEU A 63 6.27 -8.25 1.35
N LEU A 64 6.13 -6.95 1.43
CA LEU A 64 7.17 -5.98 1.13
C LEU A 64 8.05 -5.79 2.36
N GLU A 65 9.32 -6.24 2.31
CA GLU A 65 10.29 -6.17 3.41
C GLU A 65 11.09 -4.86 3.37
N SER A 66 11.39 -4.35 2.16
CA SER A 66 12.07 -3.06 1.96
C SER A 66 11.63 -2.41 0.65
N GLY A 67 11.76 -1.08 0.57
CA GLY A 67 11.41 -0.29 -0.60
C GLY A 67 9.96 0.22 -0.59
N ILE A 68 9.56 0.77 -1.72
CA ILE A 68 8.28 1.45 -1.94
C ILE A 68 7.66 0.97 -3.24
N PHE A 69 6.42 0.49 -3.18
CA PHE A 69 5.60 0.20 -4.34
C PHE A 69 4.48 1.22 -4.51
N SER A 70 4.23 1.62 -5.74
CA SER A 70 2.96 2.22 -6.15
C SER A 70 1.98 1.15 -6.60
N ILE A 71 0.77 1.12 -6.03
CA ILE A 71 -0.35 0.29 -6.52
C ILE A 71 -1.02 1.07 -7.65
N CYS A 72 -0.99 0.53 -8.86
CA CYS A 72 -1.53 1.15 -10.05
C CYS A 72 -2.72 0.35 -10.62
N ARG A 73 -3.69 1.06 -11.20
CA ARG A 73 -4.82 0.45 -11.90
C ARG A 73 -4.45 0.11 -13.33
N SER A 74 -4.79 -1.11 -13.76
CA SER A 74 -4.45 -1.60 -15.11
C SER A 74 -5.15 -0.83 -16.24
N ASP A 75 -6.35 -0.28 -15.99
CA ASP A 75 -7.15 0.41 -17.00
C ASP A 75 -6.67 1.82 -17.35
N ARG A 76 -5.95 2.49 -16.43
CA ARG A 76 -5.55 3.90 -16.58
C ARG A 76 -4.10 4.19 -16.17
N GLY A 77 -3.37 3.23 -15.64
CA GLY A 77 -2.04 3.44 -15.07
C GLY A 77 -2.01 4.42 -13.88
N LEU A 78 -3.18 4.70 -13.27
CA LEU A 78 -3.27 5.64 -12.16
C LEU A 78 -2.74 5.02 -10.88
N ASN A 79 -1.84 5.72 -10.21
CA ASN A 79 -1.41 5.38 -8.86
C ASN A 79 -2.58 5.55 -7.89
N VAL A 80 -3.00 4.43 -7.31
CA VAL A 80 -4.07 4.39 -6.30
C VAL A 80 -3.53 4.67 -4.91
N LEU A 81 -2.37 4.10 -4.58
CA LEU A 81 -1.78 4.17 -3.26
C LEU A 81 -0.30 3.79 -3.31
N SER A 82 0.53 4.53 -2.58
CA SER A 82 1.92 4.14 -2.31
C SER A 82 2.01 3.27 -1.07
N VAL A 83 2.82 2.23 -1.15
CA VAL A 83 2.99 1.20 -0.12
C VAL A 83 4.43 1.21 0.35
N PHE A 84 4.65 1.63 1.58
CA PHE A 84 5.95 1.68 2.25
C PHE A 84 6.20 0.40 3.05
N ALA A 85 7.40 -0.16 2.97
CA ALA A 85 7.80 -1.30 3.78
C ALA A 85 7.84 -0.98 5.29
N PRO A 86 7.67 -1.97 6.19
CA PRO A 86 7.10 -3.28 5.92
C PRO A 86 5.59 -3.19 5.64
N SER A 87 5.10 -3.92 4.65
CA SER A 87 3.67 -3.86 4.31
C SER A 87 3.22 -5.03 3.43
N LEU A 88 1.90 -5.14 3.22
CA LEU A 88 1.30 -6.15 2.36
C LEU A 88 0.62 -5.47 1.16
N ALA A 89 0.58 -6.18 0.00
CA ALA A 89 -0.21 -5.81 -1.17
C ALA A 89 -0.90 -7.05 -1.77
N GLY A 90 -1.93 -6.85 -2.61
CA GLY A 90 -2.65 -7.93 -3.30
C GLY A 90 -3.90 -8.45 -2.58
N LEU A 91 -4.22 -7.97 -1.37
CA LEU A 91 -5.39 -8.46 -0.61
C LEU A 91 -6.72 -8.17 -1.31
N ILE A 92 -6.87 -7.02 -1.96
CA ILE A 92 -8.11 -6.64 -2.67
C ILE A 92 -8.31 -7.52 -3.89
N ASP A 93 -7.26 -7.73 -4.68
CA ASP A 93 -7.29 -8.56 -5.88
C ASP A 93 -7.57 -10.03 -5.53
N SER A 94 -6.99 -10.50 -4.43
CA SER A 94 -7.21 -11.84 -3.90
C SER A 94 -8.65 -12.08 -3.43
N TYR A 95 -9.31 -11.06 -2.88
CA TYR A 95 -10.72 -11.14 -2.51
C TYR A 95 -11.59 -11.47 -3.73
N GLY A 96 -11.37 -10.79 -4.85
CA GLY A 96 -12.10 -11.04 -6.09
C GLY A 96 -11.96 -12.49 -6.57
N VAL A 97 -10.75 -13.03 -6.53
CA VAL A 97 -10.50 -14.44 -6.92
C VAL A 97 -11.14 -15.42 -5.95
N THR A 98 -11.06 -15.16 -4.63
CA THR A 98 -11.60 -16.07 -3.61
C THR A 98 -13.12 -16.21 -3.67
N TYR A 99 -13.81 -15.12 -3.97
CA TYR A 99 -15.29 -15.05 -3.92
C TYR A 99 -15.95 -14.93 -5.29
N ASP A 100 -15.20 -15.13 -6.38
CA ASP A 100 -15.67 -14.99 -7.77
C ASP A 100 -16.35 -13.63 -8.03
N VAL A 101 -15.82 -12.59 -7.41
CA VAL A 101 -16.27 -11.21 -7.58
C VAL A 101 -15.34 -10.52 -8.57
N PRO A 102 -15.83 -10.00 -9.71
CA PRO A 102 -14.96 -9.28 -10.64
C PRO A 102 -14.41 -8.02 -9.97
N THR A 103 -13.14 -8.07 -9.56
CA THR A 103 -12.41 -6.88 -9.14
C THR A 103 -11.92 -6.17 -10.39
N ARG A 104 -12.58 -5.09 -10.74
CA ARG A 104 -12.14 -4.27 -11.88
C ARG A 104 -12.05 -2.81 -11.47
N PRO A 105 -10.98 -2.18 -11.89
CA PRO A 105 -9.82 -2.69 -12.63
C PRO A 105 -8.87 -3.51 -11.75
N GLU A 106 -8.15 -4.44 -12.38
CA GLU A 106 -7.03 -5.17 -11.76
C GLU A 106 -5.90 -4.21 -11.38
N HIS A 107 -5.14 -4.55 -10.35
CA HIS A 107 -4.01 -3.75 -9.90
C HIS A 107 -2.69 -4.45 -10.23
N PHE A 108 -1.65 -3.64 -10.42
CA PHE A 108 -0.27 -4.06 -10.49
C PHE A 108 0.59 -3.12 -9.64
N LEU A 109 1.81 -3.53 -9.36
CA LEU A 109 2.74 -2.77 -8.54
C LEU A 109 3.84 -2.20 -9.43
N ILE A 110 4.23 -0.94 -9.21
CA ILE A 110 5.45 -0.34 -9.79
C ILE A 110 6.41 -0.06 -8.63
N ALA A 111 7.66 -0.51 -8.76
CA ALA A 111 8.70 -0.21 -7.80
C ALA A 111 9.15 1.25 -7.95
N GLU A 112 8.99 2.05 -6.90
CA GLU A 112 9.50 3.42 -6.85
C GLU A 112 10.98 3.45 -6.44
N THR A 113 11.37 2.52 -5.58
CA THR A 113 12.74 2.24 -5.18
C THR A 113 13.05 0.77 -5.42
N GLU A 114 14.27 0.31 -5.17
CA GLU A 114 14.53 -1.14 -5.14
C GLU A 114 13.63 -1.78 -4.06
N CYS A 115 12.77 -2.70 -4.50
CA CYS A 115 11.84 -3.41 -3.63
C CYS A 115 12.31 -4.84 -3.41
N ARG A 116 12.31 -5.27 -2.13
CA ARG A 116 12.61 -6.65 -1.73
C ARG A 116 11.49 -7.19 -0.88
N GLY A 117 11.22 -8.48 -1.01
CA GLY A 117 10.19 -9.12 -0.20
C GLY A 117 9.90 -10.53 -0.65
N ARG A 118 8.71 -11.01 -0.29
CA ARG A 118 8.25 -12.34 -0.63
C ARG A 118 6.84 -12.33 -1.20
N ALA A 119 6.62 -13.17 -2.21
CA ALA A 119 5.31 -13.39 -2.81
C ALA A 119 4.75 -14.72 -2.31
N VAL A 120 3.64 -14.68 -1.59
CA VAL A 120 2.94 -15.84 -1.03
C VAL A 120 1.74 -16.17 -1.93
N SER A 121 1.52 -17.46 -2.23
CA SER A 121 0.33 -17.88 -2.98
C SER A 121 -0.94 -17.56 -2.18
N LEU A 122 -2.06 -17.30 -2.87
CA LEU A 122 -3.34 -17.08 -2.19
C LEU A 122 -3.74 -18.29 -1.33
N ALA A 123 -3.48 -19.50 -1.80
CA ALA A 123 -3.78 -20.73 -1.07
C ALA A 123 -3.00 -20.83 0.25
N ASP A 124 -1.68 -20.55 0.21
CA ASP A 124 -0.85 -20.57 1.41
C ASP A 124 -1.25 -19.41 2.36
N PHE A 125 -1.56 -18.23 1.82
CA PHE A 125 -2.03 -17.10 2.62
C PHE A 125 -3.29 -17.47 3.41
N ILE A 126 -4.32 -18.01 2.76
CA ILE A 126 -5.58 -18.42 3.42
C ILE A 126 -5.29 -19.48 4.47
N LYS A 127 -4.57 -20.55 4.09
CA LYS A 127 -4.22 -21.65 4.98
C LYS A 127 -3.51 -21.16 6.25
N VAL A 128 -2.44 -20.39 6.10
CA VAL A 128 -1.66 -19.91 7.25
C VAL A 128 -2.46 -18.94 8.12
N THR A 129 -3.26 -18.07 7.50
CA THR A 129 -4.09 -17.11 8.21
C THR A 129 -5.16 -17.83 9.05
N ASP A 130 -5.75 -18.91 8.54
CA ASP A 130 -6.69 -19.77 9.27
C ASP A 130 -5.99 -20.51 10.41
N GLU A 131 -4.91 -21.23 10.11
CA GLU A 131 -4.20 -22.08 11.08
C GLU A 131 -3.60 -21.26 12.24
N CYS A 132 -3.11 -20.05 11.96
CA CYS A 132 -2.52 -19.15 12.96
C CYS A 132 -3.52 -18.15 13.56
N ASN A 133 -4.81 -18.20 13.18
CA ASN A 133 -5.86 -17.27 13.62
C ASN A 133 -5.53 -15.79 13.43
N LEU A 134 -5.01 -15.43 12.24
CA LEU A 134 -4.51 -14.08 11.93
C LEU A 134 -5.53 -13.18 11.22
N TRP A 135 -6.79 -13.60 11.05
CA TRP A 135 -7.80 -12.78 10.37
C TRP A 135 -8.08 -11.46 11.08
N HIS A 136 -7.89 -11.42 12.40
CA HIS A 136 -7.99 -10.17 13.14
C HIS A 136 -6.88 -9.18 12.73
N ASP A 137 -5.67 -9.66 12.50
CA ASP A 137 -4.54 -8.84 12.07
C ASP A 137 -4.70 -8.39 10.61
N VAL A 138 -5.24 -9.25 9.75
CA VAL A 138 -5.66 -8.88 8.39
C VAL A 138 -6.71 -7.77 8.43
N ALA A 139 -7.73 -7.91 9.27
CA ALA A 139 -8.79 -6.89 9.42
C ALA A 139 -8.24 -5.55 9.92
N ARG A 140 -7.33 -5.56 10.90
CA ARG A 140 -6.65 -4.34 11.39
C ARG A 140 -5.83 -3.67 10.29
N PHE A 141 -5.10 -4.46 9.51
CA PHE A 141 -4.33 -3.96 8.39
C PHE A 141 -5.24 -3.34 7.30
N LEU A 142 -6.34 -3.98 6.94
CA LEU A 142 -7.31 -3.46 5.96
C LEU A 142 -8.00 -2.18 6.46
N ALA A 143 -8.38 -2.12 7.74
CA ALA A 143 -8.94 -0.92 8.35
C ALA A 143 -7.96 0.26 8.29
N TYR A 144 -6.69 0.02 8.59
CA TYR A 144 -5.63 1.01 8.42
C TYR A 144 -5.53 1.49 6.95
N ARG A 145 -5.52 0.57 5.99
CA ARG A 145 -5.48 0.91 4.56
C ARG A 145 -6.65 1.79 4.14
N LEU A 146 -7.86 1.42 4.56
CA LEU A 146 -9.06 2.20 4.29
C LEU A 146 -8.98 3.61 4.88
N MET A 147 -8.45 3.73 6.10
CA MET A 147 -8.24 5.02 6.75
C MET A 147 -7.25 5.90 5.97
N VAL A 148 -6.10 5.34 5.55
CA VAL A 148 -5.10 6.08 4.75
C VAL A 148 -5.69 6.54 3.42
N MET A 149 -6.44 5.68 2.73
CA MET A 149 -7.13 6.04 1.49
C MET A 149 -8.14 7.17 1.70
N ASN A 150 -8.96 7.11 2.77
CA ASN A 150 -9.94 8.15 3.08
C ASN A 150 -9.28 9.50 3.41
N VAL A 151 -8.14 9.50 4.08
CA VAL A 151 -7.39 10.74 4.35
C VAL A 151 -6.87 11.32 3.06
N ARG A 152 -6.24 10.49 2.21
CA ARG A 152 -5.74 10.90 0.89
C ARG A 152 -6.85 11.44 -0.02
N ASP A 153 -7.99 10.78 -0.08
CA ASP A 153 -9.13 11.24 -0.89
C ASP A 153 -9.65 12.61 -0.44
N ARG A 154 -9.71 12.88 0.85
CA ARG A 154 -10.09 14.21 1.37
C ARG A 154 -9.12 15.30 0.93
N GLU A 155 -7.83 15.01 0.94
CA GLU A 155 -6.80 15.95 0.49
C GLU A 155 -6.86 16.20 -1.02
N LEU A 156 -7.25 15.19 -1.81
CA LEU A 156 -7.29 15.30 -3.27
C LEU A 156 -8.63 15.82 -3.82
N VAL A 157 -9.75 15.58 -3.16
CA VAL A 157 -11.09 15.87 -3.70
C VAL A 157 -11.59 17.26 -3.36
N GLY A 158 -11.19 17.84 -2.22
CA GLY A 158 -11.67 19.15 -1.74
C GLY A 158 -10.76 20.34 -2.05
N VAL A 159 -9.66 20.16 -2.77
CA VAL A 159 -8.56 21.11 -2.81
C VAL A 159 -8.31 21.65 -4.21
N ASP A 160 -7.89 22.91 -4.29
CA ASP A 160 -7.41 23.57 -5.51
C ASP A 160 -6.25 22.77 -6.14
N SER A 161 -6.11 22.84 -7.47
CA SER A 161 -5.06 22.14 -8.25
C SER A 161 -3.66 22.45 -7.75
N TYR A 162 -3.40 23.65 -7.25
CA TYR A 162 -2.12 24.03 -6.64
C TYR A 162 -1.81 23.20 -5.39
N LEU A 163 -2.79 23.01 -4.51
CA LEU A 163 -2.62 22.22 -3.28
C LEU A 163 -2.45 20.73 -3.57
N LYS A 164 -3.08 20.21 -4.65
CA LYS A 164 -2.87 18.84 -5.14
C LYS A 164 -1.43 18.60 -5.60
N VAL A 165 -0.92 19.50 -6.44
CA VAL A 165 0.48 19.44 -6.92
C VAL A 165 1.47 19.54 -5.76
N ARG A 166 1.19 20.41 -4.81
CA ARG A 166 2.01 20.57 -3.62
C ARG A 166 2.01 19.32 -2.73
N ALA A 167 0.85 18.68 -2.50
CA ALA A 167 0.74 17.43 -1.75
C ALA A 167 1.57 16.33 -2.40
N LEU A 168 1.50 16.19 -3.73
CA LEU A 168 2.30 15.25 -4.50
C LEU A 168 3.82 15.53 -4.39
N LEU A 169 4.24 16.81 -4.43
CA LEU A 169 5.63 17.18 -4.28
C LEU A 169 6.18 16.87 -2.88
N ILE A 170 5.36 17.04 -1.84
CA ILE A 170 5.73 16.68 -0.47
C ILE A 170 5.83 15.17 -0.32
N GLU A 171 4.91 14.40 -0.91
CA GLU A 171 4.96 12.95 -0.96
C GLU A 171 6.26 12.49 -1.63
N ILE A 172 6.61 13.04 -2.80
CA ILE A 172 7.87 12.75 -3.51
C ILE A 172 9.10 13.13 -2.69
N ALA A 173 9.08 14.27 -1.99
CA ALA A 173 10.20 14.69 -1.14
C ALA A 173 10.41 13.73 0.04
N ALA A 174 9.34 13.22 0.62
CA ALA A 174 9.41 12.22 1.68
C ALA A 174 10.05 10.89 1.21
N TYR A 175 9.84 10.48 -0.06
CA TYR A 175 10.53 9.33 -0.65
C TYR A 175 12.05 9.50 -0.65
N ASN A 176 12.52 10.71 -0.99
CA ASN A 176 13.95 10.99 -1.10
C ASN A 176 14.68 11.12 0.26
N ASP A 177 13.95 11.36 1.35
CA ASP A 177 14.51 11.49 2.69
C ASP A 177 14.63 10.12 3.41
N GLU A 178 13.83 9.11 3.04
CA GLU A 178 13.95 7.75 3.59
C GLU A 178 15.13 6.96 2.98
N ASP A 179 15.68 7.39 1.84
CA ASP A 179 16.86 6.80 1.19
C ASP A 179 18.19 7.34 1.71
N ARG A 180 18.22 8.18 2.77
CA ARG A 180 19.43 8.73 3.39
C ARG A 180 19.60 8.22 4.81
#